data_f67039bfea1a557813c41bb1f63aabff
#
_entry.id   f67039bfea1a557813c41bb1f63aabff
#
_cell.length_a   1.000
_cell.length_b   1.000
_cell.length_c   1.000
_cell.angle_alpha   90.00
_cell.angle_beta   90.00
_cell.angle_gamma   90.00
#
_symmetry.space_group_name_H-M   'P 1'
#
loop_
_entity.id
_entity.type
_entity.pdbx_description
1 polymer ?
#
loop_
_entity_poly.entity_id
_entity_poly.type
_entity_poly.pdbx_seq_one_letter_code
_entity_poly.pdbx_strand_id
1 'polypeptide(L)'
;AILGKENEIKEWASVFAQKNNALFLGRGMHYPIALEGALKLKEISYLHAEGYPAGELKHGPLALVDAEMPVVTVAPNDELLEKLKGNMEEVRARKGELFVFSDQGCNIQPSEGMHVIQLPENYGVLSPILHVIPLQLLAYHTAIAKGTDVDKPRNLAKSVTTE
;
A
#
# COMPACT_ATOMS: atom_id res chain seq x y z
N ALA A 1 14.68 11.95 -3.23
CA ALA A 1 14.29 10.80 -4.05
C ALA A 1 12.82 10.43 -3.83
N ILE A 2 12.41 9.84 -2.68
CA ILE A 2 11.01 9.40 -2.46
C ILE A 2 10.02 10.56 -2.48
N LEU A 3 10.32 11.67 -1.80
CA LEU A 3 9.46 12.86 -1.80
C LEU A 3 9.26 13.47 -3.20
N GLY A 4 10.18 13.20 -4.14
CA GLY A 4 10.00 13.59 -5.54
C GLY A 4 8.90 12.80 -6.28
N LYS A 5 8.37 11.74 -5.66
CA LYS A 5 7.25 10.93 -6.18
C LYS A 5 5.87 11.39 -5.69
N GLU A 6 5.82 12.47 -4.94
CA GLU A 6 4.59 12.96 -4.31
C GLU A 6 3.46 13.22 -5.30
N ASN A 7 3.75 13.74 -6.50
CA ASN A 7 2.70 14.01 -7.49
C ASN A 7 2.08 12.71 -8.03
N GLU A 8 2.88 11.69 -8.30
CA GLU A 8 2.40 10.36 -8.71
C GLU A 8 1.52 9.74 -7.59
N ILE A 9 1.95 9.91 -6.34
CA ILE A 9 1.18 9.42 -5.17
C ILE A 9 -0.15 10.19 -5.00
N LYS A 10 -0.19 11.49 -5.28
CA LYS A 10 -1.43 12.29 -5.27
C LYS A 10 -2.44 11.80 -6.32
N GLU A 11 -1.97 11.40 -7.50
CA GLU A 11 -2.84 10.81 -8.51
C GLU A 11 -3.49 9.51 -7.98
N TRP A 12 -2.69 8.63 -7.38
CA TRP A 12 -3.22 7.42 -6.73
C TRP A 12 -4.19 7.74 -5.61
N ALA A 13 -3.85 8.71 -4.76
CA ALA A 13 -4.70 9.13 -3.64
C ALA A 13 -6.09 9.57 -4.10
N SER A 14 -6.19 10.20 -5.27
CA SER A 14 -7.48 10.59 -5.86
C SER A 14 -8.34 9.37 -6.24
N VAL A 15 -7.73 8.27 -6.66
CA VAL A 15 -8.42 7.00 -6.91
C VAL A 15 -8.88 6.40 -5.58
N PHE A 16 -7.98 6.31 -4.60
CA PHE A 16 -8.28 5.75 -3.27
C PHE A 16 -9.40 6.51 -2.57
N ALA A 17 -9.47 7.83 -2.72
CA ALA A 17 -10.52 8.66 -2.12
C ALA A 17 -11.95 8.26 -2.57
N GLN A 18 -12.09 7.60 -3.71
CA GLN A 18 -13.35 7.10 -4.24
C GLN A 18 -13.65 5.64 -3.84
N LYS A 19 -12.73 4.99 -3.15
CA LYS A 19 -12.87 3.59 -2.74
C LYS A 19 -13.32 3.47 -1.28
N ASN A 20 -13.85 2.30 -0.92
CA ASN A 20 -14.28 2.00 0.44
C ASN A 20 -13.32 1.05 1.16
N ASN A 21 -12.59 0.24 0.40
CA ASN A 21 -11.71 -0.80 0.92
C ASN A 21 -10.36 -0.75 0.21
N ALA A 22 -9.32 -1.26 0.85
CA ALA A 22 -8.00 -1.46 0.25
C ALA A 22 -7.28 -2.63 0.93
N LEU A 23 -6.52 -3.41 0.16
CA LEU A 23 -5.58 -4.39 0.68
C LEU A 23 -4.16 -3.89 0.53
N PHE A 24 -3.32 -4.26 1.51
CA PHE A 24 -1.89 -3.95 1.51
C PHE A 24 -1.10 -5.25 1.61
N LEU A 25 -0.18 -5.48 0.68
CA LEU A 25 0.60 -6.71 0.59
C LEU A 25 2.08 -6.43 0.77
N GLY A 26 2.71 -7.28 1.56
CA GLY A 26 4.16 -7.31 1.72
C GLY A 26 4.63 -8.73 2.04
N ARG A 27 5.92 -9.00 1.82
CA ARG A 27 6.55 -10.26 2.21
C ARG A 27 7.76 -10.01 3.11
N GLY A 28 8.10 -11.00 3.94
CA GLY A 28 9.25 -10.90 4.84
C GLY A 28 9.20 -9.63 5.69
N MET A 29 10.32 -8.89 5.73
CA MET A 29 10.44 -7.66 6.52
C MET A 29 9.56 -6.50 6.02
N HIS A 30 8.96 -6.62 4.83
CA HIS A 30 8.05 -5.61 4.29
C HIS A 30 6.57 -5.90 4.60
N TYR A 31 6.24 -7.05 5.20
CA TYR A 31 4.89 -7.29 5.71
C TYR A 31 4.49 -6.32 6.84
N PRO A 32 5.31 -6.07 7.86
CA PRO A 32 5.02 -5.01 8.83
C PRO A 32 4.83 -3.63 8.21
N ILE A 33 5.51 -3.33 7.11
CA ILE A 33 5.34 -2.07 6.39
C ILE A 33 3.98 -2.00 5.70
N ALA A 34 3.51 -3.10 5.12
CA ALA A 34 2.15 -3.19 4.58
C ALA A 34 1.08 -2.99 5.69
N LEU A 35 1.29 -3.57 6.87
CA LEU A 35 0.42 -3.35 8.03
C LEU A 35 0.38 -1.87 8.45
N GLU A 36 1.54 -1.21 8.51
CA GLU A 36 1.63 0.22 8.84
C GLU A 36 0.94 1.08 7.78
N GLY A 37 1.11 0.77 6.50
CA GLY A 37 0.41 1.48 5.42
C GLY A 37 -1.11 1.37 5.53
N ALA A 38 -1.62 0.16 5.77
CA ALA A 38 -3.04 -0.08 5.98
C ALA A 38 -3.56 0.65 7.23
N LEU A 39 -2.79 0.64 8.32
CA LEU A 39 -3.13 1.35 9.56
C LEU A 39 -3.24 2.86 9.32
N LYS A 40 -2.24 3.47 8.68
CA LYS A 40 -2.25 4.92 8.40
C LYS A 40 -3.41 5.30 7.49
N LEU A 41 -3.68 4.51 6.46
CA LEU A 41 -4.81 4.79 5.58
C LEU A 41 -6.15 4.75 6.33
N LYS A 42 -6.40 3.72 7.12
CA LYS A 42 -7.67 3.61 7.87
C LYS A 42 -7.82 4.70 8.94
N GLU A 43 -6.73 5.05 9.65
CA GLU A 43 -6.76 6.03 10.74
C GLU A 43 -7.23 7.41 10.29
N ILE A 44 -6.76 7.90 9.14
CA ILE A 44 -6.96 9.28 8.72
C ILE A 44 -7.92 9.44 7.54
N SER A 45 -8.13 8.42 6.72
CA SER A 45 -9.06 8.47 5.59
C SER A 45 -10.37 7.72 5.82
N TYR A 46 -10.43 6.88 6.86
CA TYR A 46 -11.58 6.03 7.22
C TYR A 46 -11.92 4.96 6.17
N LEU A 47 -11.01 4.67 5.24
CA LEU A 47 -11.11 3.50 4.39
C LEU A 47 -10.91 2.25 5.25
N HIS A 48 -11.65 1.18 4.96
CA HIS A 48 -11.37 -0.13 5.51
C HIS A 48 -10.14 -0.70 4.81
N ALA A 49 -8.99 -0.63 5.47
CA ALA A 49 -7.71 -1.07 4.91
C ALA A 49 -7.10 -2.17 5.79
N GLU A 50 -6.63 -3.24 5.16
CA GLU A 50 -6.02 -4.38 5.84
C GLU A 50 -4.71 -4.77 5.18
N GLY A 51 -3.71 -5.12 6.01
CA GLY A 51 -2.43 -5.66 5.56
C GLY A 51 -2.39 -7.17 5.68
N TYR A 52 -1.86 -7.84 4.66
CA TYR A 52 -1.68 -9.29 4.64
C TYR A 52 -0.27 -9.67 4.19
N PRO A 53 0.30 -10.76 4.73
CA PRO A 53 1.46 -11.35 4.10
C PRO A 53 1.04 -11.85 2.71
N ALA A 54 1.74 -11.43 1.67
CA ALA A 54 1.34 -11.76 0.29
C ALA A 54 1.25 -13.28 0.04
N GLY A 55 2.09 -14.06 0.74
CA GLY A 55 2.05 -15.52 0.67
C GLY A 55 0.77 -16.16 1.22
N GLU A 56 0.01 -15.43 2.06
CA GLU A 56 -1.24 -15.90 2.67
C GLU A 56 -2.50 -15.50 1.89
N LEU A 57 -2.36 -14.82 0.75
CA LEU A 57 -3.50 -14.37 -0.06
C LEU A 57 -4.51 -15.47 -0.36
N LYS A 58 -4.03 -16.68 -0.70
CA LYS A 58 -4.88 -17.83 -1.07
C LYS A 58 -5.69 -18.38 0.10
N HIS A 59 -5.33 -18.05 1.32
CA HIS A 59 -5.96 -18.57 2.54
C HIS A 59 -7.15 -17.73 3.01
N GLY A 60 -7.70 -16.87 2.15
CA GLY A 60 -8.90 -16.09 2.43
C GLY A 60 -8.94 -14.73 1.73
N PRO A 61 -7.95 -13.83 1.91
CA PRO A 61 -8.03 -12.46 1.40
C PRO A 61 -8.27 -12.34 -0.10
N LEU A 62 -7.81 -13.32 -0.87
CA LEU A 62 -7.99 -13.34 -2.32
C LEU A 62 -9.47 -13.40 -2.75
N ALA A 63 -10.35 -13.90 -1.88
CA ALA A 63 -11.79 -13.91 -2.12
C ALA A 63 -12.41 -12.50 -2.14
N LEU A 64 -11.74 -11.52 -1.54
CA LEU A 64 -12.18 -10.12 -1.50
C LEU A 64 -11.74 -9.30 -2.72
N VAL A 65 -10.84 -9.86 -3.53
CA VAL A 65 -10.25 -9.14 -4.65
C VAL A 65 -11.22 -9.09 -5.82
N ASP A 66 -11.56 -7.87 -6.22
CA ASP A 66 -12.34 -7.52 -7.40
C ASP A 66 -11.84 -6.18 -7.97
N ALA A 67 -12.51 -5.64 -8.97
CA ALA A 67 -12.15 -4.39 -9.62
C ALA A 67 -12.34 -3.14 -8.72
N GLU A 68 -13.09 -3.25 -7.63
CA GLU A 68 -13.35 -2.14 -6.71
C GLU A 68 -12.38 -2.13 -5.50
N MET A 69 -11.60 -3.17 -5.33
CA MET A 69 -10.62 -3.30 -4.24
C MET A 69 -9.20 -2.99 -4.74
N PRO A 70 -8.67 -1.79 -4.52
CA PRO A 70 -7.27 -1.51 -4.82
C PRO A 70 -6.35 -2.33 -3.90
N VAL A 71 -5.29 -2.86 -4.47
CA VAL A 71 -4.29 -3.67 -3.77
C VAL A 71 -2.94 -2.99 -3.84
N VAL A 72 -2.51 -2.42 -2.73
CA VAL A 72 -1.17 -1.82 -2.59
C VAL A 72 -0.15 -2.92 -2.34
N THR A 73 0.92 -2.93 -3.10
CA THR A 73 1.99 -3.92 -2.96
C THR A 73 3.32 -3.24 -2.72
N VAL A 74 4.00 -3.64 -1.65
CA VAL A 74 5.38 -3.23 -1.35
C VAL A 74 6.32 -4.24 -1.96
N ALA A 75 7.03 -3.83 -3.03
CA ALA A 75 7.84 -4.72 -3.88
C ALA A 75 9.33 -4.33 -3.84
N PRO A 76 10.07 -4.69 -2.78
CA PRO A 76 11.50 -4.48 -2.72
C PRO A 76 12.25 -5.41 -3.69
N ASN A 77 13.43 -4.97 -4.14
CA ASN A 77 14.31 -5.81 -4.93
C ASN A 77 15.12 -6.75 -4.00
N ASP A 78 14.47 -7.78 -3.53
CA ASP A 78 15.04 -8.78 -2.61
C ASP A 78 14.79 -10.23 -3.10
N GLU A 79 15.24 -11.20 -2.32
CA GLU A 79 15.11 -12.62 -2.62
C GLU A 79 13.67 -13.14 -2.71
N LEU A 80 12.70 -12.40 -2.18
CA LEU A 80 11.27 -12.75 -2.18
C LEU A 80 10.51 -12.15 -3.36
N LEU A 81 11.15 -11.31 -4.17
CA LEU A 81 10.51 -10.55 -5.25
C LEU A 81 9.76 -11.45 -6.25
N GLU A 82 10.38 -12.55 -6.70
CA GLU A 82 9.74 -13.44 -7.68
C GLU A 82 8.48 -14.13 -7.11
N LYS A 83 8.50 -14.46 -5.82
CA LYS A 83 7.30 -14.99 -5.13
C LYS A 83 6.21 -13.92 -5.01
N LEU A 84 6.61 -12.68 -4.74
CA LEU A 84 5.68 -11.55 -4.67
C LEU A 84 5.04 -11.27 -6.04
N LYS A 85 5.82 -11.30 -7.12
CA LYS A 85 5.29 -11.18 -8.49
C LYS A 85 4.23 -12.24 -8.78
N GLY A 86 4.44 -13.48 -8.35
CA GLY A 86 3.43 -14.54 -8.44
C GLY A 86 2.14 -14.17 -7.72
N ASN A 87 2.22 -13.60 -6.50
CA ASN A 87 1.05 -13.12 -5.78
C ASN A 87 0.34 -11.96 -6.50
N MET A 88 1.09 -11.05 -7.12
CA MET A 88 0.52 -9.96 -7.92
C MET A 88 -0.28 -10.50 -9.11
N GLU A 89 0.22 -11.52 -9.82
CA GLU A 89 -0.50 -12.16 -10.91
C GLU A 89 -1.81 -12.84 -10.44
N GLU A 90 -1.84 -13.37 -9.22
CA GLU A 90 -3.05 -13.93 -8.62
C GLU A 90 -4.13 -12.85 -8.40
N VAL A 91 -3.73 -11.65 -8.00
CA VAL A 91 -4.61 -10.48 -7.87
C VAL A 91 -5.13 -10.05 -9.24
N ARG A 92 -4.25 -9.92 -10.24
CA ARG A 92 -4.62 -9.53 -11.61
C ARG A 92 -5.59 -10.51 -12.27
N ALA A 93 -5.38 -11.81 -12.07
CA ALA A 93 -6.26 -12.85 -12.61
C ALA A 93 -7.73 -12.72 -12.12
N ARG A 94 -7.94 -11.98 -11.03
CA ARG A 94 -9.26 -11.68 -10.43
C ARG A 94 -9.74 -10.25 -10.69
N LYS A 95 -9.11 -9.58 -11.66
CA LYS A 95 -9.39 -8.18 -12.02
C LYS A 95 -9.10 -7.17 -10.90
N GLY A 96 -8.28 -7.55 -9.90
CA GLY A 96 -7.82 -6.63 -8.87
C GLY A 96 -6.89 -5.59 -9.46
N GLU A 97 -6.99 -4.37 -8.98
CA GLU A 97 -6.18 -3.24 -9.42
C GLU A 97 -4.97 -3.08 -8.49
N LEU A 98 -3.77 -3.25 -9.04
CA LEU A 98 -2.51 -3.21 -8.30
C LEU A 98 -1.91 -1.79 -8.31
N PHE A 99 -1.45 -1.37 -7.14
CA PHE A 99 -0.69 -0.14 -6.90
C PHE A 99 0.65 -0.52 -6.27
N VAL A 100 1.70 -0.56 -7.07
CA VAL A 100 2.97 -1.18 -6.69
C VAL A 100 4.04 -0.13 -6.43
N PHE A 101 4.55 -0.09 -5.21
CA PHE A 101 5.79 0.62 -4.88
C PHE A 101 6.97 -0.34 -5.05
N SER A 102 7.74 -0.19 -6.11
CA SER A 102 8.83 -1.09 -6.44
C SER A 102 10.19 -0.40 -6.43
N ASP A 103 11.22 -1.09 -5.96
CA ASP A 103 12.58 -0.61 -6.08
C ASP A 103 13.07 -0.61 -7.54
N GLN A 104 14.06 0.22 -7.81
CA GLN A 104 14.83 0.11 -9.05
C GLN A 104 15.38 -1.32 -9.23
N GLY A 105 15.35 -1.81 -10.46
CA GLY A 105 15.85 -3.16 -10.78
C GLY A 105 14.85 -4.29 -10.59
N CYS A 106 13.66 -4.04 -10.03
CA CYS A 106 12.61 -5.07 -9.91
C CYS A 106 12.04 -5.54 -11.27
N ASN A 107 12.25 -4.77 -12.34
CA ASN A 107 11.69 -5.04 -13.68
C ASN A 107 10.15 -5.22 -13.65
N ILE A 108 9.47 -4.43 -12.82
CA ILE A 108 8.00 -4.33 -12.79
C ILE A 108 7.62 -3.10 -13.60
N GLN A 109 6.80 -3.28 -14.63
CA GLN A 109 6.36 -2.21 -15.51
C GLN A 109 4.86 -1.98 -15.37
N PRO A 110 4.39 -0.73 -15.50
CA PRO A 110 2.95 -0.44 -15.54
C PRO A 110 2.30 -1.19 -16.70
N SER A 111 1.07 -1.64 -16.48
CA SER A 111 0.24 -2.27 -17.48
C SER A 111 -1.23 -2.12 -17.10
N GLU A 112 -2.15 -2.61 -17.92
CA GLU A 112 -3.57 -2.57 -17.57
C GLU A 112 -3.82 -3.24 -16.21
N GLY A 113 -4.48 -2.51 -15.30
CA GLY A 113 -4.75 -2.95 -13.94
C GLY A 113 -3.52 -3.01 -13.01
N MET A 114 -2.38 -2.43 -13.43
CA MET A 114 -1.18 -2.36 -12.60
C MET A 114 -0.48 -1.01 -12.75
N HIS A 115 -0.53 -0.22 -11.70
CA HIS A 115 0.13 1.06 -11.55
C HIS A 115 1.45 0.86 -10.78
N VAL A 116 2.52 1.51 -11.21
CA VAL A 116 3.84 1.33 -10.59
C VAL A 116 4.47 2.68 -10.32
N ILE A 117 4.87 2.90 -9.07
CA ILE A 117 5.77 3.99 -8.69
C ILE A 117 7.12 3.39 -8.35
N GLN A 118 8.14 3.77 -9.13
CA GLN A 118 9.49 3.29 -8.93
C GLN A 118 10.19 4.11 -7.85
N LEU A 119 10.62 3.43 -6.80
CA LEU A 119 11.42 3.97 -5.70
C LEU A 119 12.92 3.83 -6.03
N PRO A 120 13.82 4.43 -5.21
CA PRO A 120 15.25 4.19 -5.31
C PRO A 120 15.63 2.71 -5.20
N GLU A 121 16.90 2.40 -5.39
CA GLU A 121 17.44 1.05 -5.20
C GLU A 121 17.22 0.51 -3.78
N ASN A 122 17.30 -0.80 -3.64
CA ASN A 122 17.18 -1.47 -2.35
C ASN A 122 18.38 -1.15 -1.44
N TYR A 123 18.09 -0.79 -0.19
CA TYR A 123 19.09 -0.48 0.85
C TYR A 123 19.19 -1.60 1.91
N GLY A 124 18.89 -2.83 1.54
CA GLY A 124 18.98 -4.00 2.43
C GLY A 124 18.10 -3.83 3.67
N VAL A 125 18.68 -3.97 4.84
CA VAL A 125 17.97 -3.87 6.13
C VAL A 125 17.32 -2.51 6.40
N LEU A 126 17.70 -1.47 5.67
CA LEU A 126 17.09 -0.13 5.76
C LEU A 126 15.93 0.06 4.79
N SER A 127 15.71 -0.88 3.87
CA SER A 127 14.64 -0.81 2.87
C SER A 127 13.24 -0.57 3.48
N PRO A 128 12.85 -1.18 4.61
CA PRO A 128 11.55 -0.90 5.23
C PRO A 128 11.33 0.57 5.59
N ILE A 129 12.38 1.30 6.02
CA ILE A 129 12.30 2.72 6.36
C ILE A 129 11.94 3.55 5.11
N LEU A 130 12.49 3.18 3.96
CA LEU A 130 12.21 3.87 2.70
C LEU A 130 10.82 3.54 2.18
N HIS A 131 10.37 2.31 2.32
CA HIS A 131 9.06 1.86 1.83
C HIS A 131 7.88 2.35 2.67
N VAL A 132 8.07 2.68 3.95
CA VAL A 132 6.97 3.22 4.76
C VAL A 132 6.58 4.64 4.34
N ILE A 133 7.53 5.44 3.86
CA ILE A 133 7.31 6.85 3.50
C ILE A 133 6.24 7.01 2.41
N PRO A 134 6.30 6.33 1.25
CA PRO A 134 5.29 6.48 0.22
C PRO A 134 3.91 5.99 0.66
N LEU A 135 3.83 5.01 1.57
CA LEU A 135 2.56 4.55 2.13
C LEU A 135 1.94 5.62 3.04
N GLN A 136 2.76 6.30 3.85
CA GLN A 136 2.31 7.43 4.67
C GLN A 136 1.84 8.60 3.80
N LEU A 137 2.55 8.91 2.71
CA LEU A 137 2.14 9.93 1.75
C LEU A 137 0.82 9.57 1.06
N LEU A 138 0.63 8.29 0.67
CA LEU A 138 -0.62 7.82 0.09
C LEU A 138 -1.79 8.01 1.06
N ALA A 139 -1.61 7.60 2.32
CA ALA A 139 -2.63 7.79 3.36
C ALA A 139 -2.96 9.27 3.58
N TYR A 140 -1.93 10.11 3.71
CA TYR A 140 -2.06 11.55 3.90
C TYR A 140 -2.84 12.21 2.77
N HIS A 141 -2.43 12.00 1.52
CA HIS A 141 -3.08 12.62 0.37
C HIS A 141 -4.48 12.05 0.11
N THR A 142 -4.73 10.79 0.44
CA THR A 142 -6.08 10.21 0.39
C THR A 142 -7.01 10.90 1.40
N ALA A 143 -6.53 11.15 2.61
CA ALA A 143 -7.28 11.87 3.62
C ALA A 143 -7.60 13.31 3.18
N ILE A 144 -6.61 14.02 2.63
CA ILE A 144 -6.82 15.36 2.05
C ILE A 144 -7.87 15.33 0.93
N ALA A 145 -7.78 14.38 0.00
CA ALA A 145 -8.72 14.25 -1.11
C ALA A 145 -10.14 13.92 -0.63
N LYS A 146 -10.28 13.23 0.50
CA LYS A 146 -11.58 12.96 1.15
C LYS A 146 -12.08 14.11 2.03
N GLY A 147 -11.23 15.10 2.32
CA GLY A 147 -11.58 16.22 3.20
C GLY A 147 -11.62 15.83 4.69
N THR A 148 -10.92 14.77 5.09
CA THR A 148 -10.80 14.35 6.49
C THR A 148 -9.68 15.11 7.21
N ASP A 149 -9.79 15.28 8.53
CA ASP A 149 -8.76 15.94 9.34
C ASP A 149 -7.63 14.94 9.67
N VAL A 150 -6.44 15.19 9.11
CA VAL A 150 -5.28 14.33 9.31
C VAL A 150 -4.64 14.47 10.68
N ASP A 151 -4.85 15.62 11.36
CA ASP A 151 -4.26 15.91 12.68
C ASP A 151 -5.16 15.48 13.83
N LYS A 152 -6.47 15.45 13.58
CA LYS A 152 -7.48 15.09 14.57
C LYS A 152 -8.47 14.08 14.01
N PRO A 153 -8.03 12.86 13.71
CA PRO A 153 -8.92 11.82 13.23
C PRO A 153 -10.00 11.50 14.28
N ARG A 154 -11.21 11.21 13.81
CA ARG A 154 -12.34 10.90 14.70
C ARG A 154 -12.08 9.62 15.50
N ASN A 155 -12.62 9.57 16.71
CA ASN A 155 -12.62 8.37 17.57
C ASN A 155 -11.23 7.87 18.02
N LEU A 156 -10.17 8.62 17.75
CA LEU A 156 -8.83 8.28 18.18
C LEU A 156 -8.35 9.25 19.26
N ALA A 157 -7.61 8.73 20.23
CA ALA A 157 -6.97 9.52 21.27
C ALA A 157 -5.44 9.32 21.22
N LYS A 158 -4.69 10.42 21.33
CA LYS A 158 -3.20 10.34 21.42
C LYS A 158 -2.72 9.84 22.78
N SER A 159 -3.55 9.90 23.80
CA SER A 159 -3.33 9.31 25.11
C SER A 159 -4.62 8.69 25.61
N VAL A 160 -4.57 7.48 26.10
CA VAL A 160 -5.68 6.87 26.81
C VAL A 160 -5.57 7.27 28.26
N THR A 161 -6.32 8.29 28.67
CA THR A 161 -6.62 8.52 30.08
C THR A 161 -7.91 7.75 30.36
N THR A 162 -7.78 6.48 30.76
CA THR A 162 -8.87 5.77 31.40
C THR A 162 -8.95 6.24 32.85
N GLU A 163 -9.94 7.03 33.16
CA GLU A 163 -10.46 7.09 34.51
C GLU A 163 -11.50 5.99 34.68
#